data_86f22c8e32119b9f078c3ea395ea429c
#
_entry.id   86f22c8e32119b9f078c3ea395ea429c
#
_cell.length_a   1.000
_cell.length_b   1.000
_cell.length_c   1.000
_cell.angle_alpha   90.00
_cell.angle_beta   90.00
_cell.angle_gamma   90.00
#
_symmetry.space_group_name_H-M   'P 1'
#
loop_
_entity.id
_entity.type
_entity.pdbx_description
1 polymer ?
#
loop_
_entity_poly.entity_id
_entity_poly.type
_entity_poly.pdbx_seq_one_letter_code
_entity_poly.pdbx_strand_id
1 'polypeptide(L)' 'MSNKVAKHKQPWKPDELQKLRTLAGKGKGLKEIAKALNRTEESTKDAARQHGFEIARAR' A
#
# COMPACT_ATOMS: atom_id res chain seq x y z
N MET A 1 -13.36 -17.35 -7.05
CA MET A 1 -13.08 -17.05 -7.10
C MET A 1 -12.82 -16.22 -7.27
N SER A 2 -12.89 -15.78 -7.15
CA SER A 2 -12.66 -15.08 -7.23
C SER A 2 -11.99 -14.34 -7.75
N ASN A 3 -11.89 -14.13 -8.34
CA ASN A 3 -11.22 -13.62 -9.06
C ASN A 3 -11.19 -12.26 -9.05
N LYS A 4 -12.08 -11.60 -8.94
CA LYS A 4 -12.14 -10.31 -8.79
C LYS A 4 -11.40 -9.92 -7.65
N VAL A 5 -11.43 -10.62 -6.76
CA VAL A 5 -10.71 -10.41 -5.61
C VAL A 5 -9.28 -10.35 -5.91
N ALA A 6 -8.90 -11.04 -6.89
CA ALA A 6 -7.53 -11.11 -7.24
C ALA A 6 -6.95 -9.76 -7.52
N LYS A 7 -7.75 -8.83 -7.92
CA LYS A 7 -7.25 -7.57 -8.20
C LYS A 7 -6.67 -6.93 -7.04
N HIS A 8 -7.31 -6.89 -5.95
CA HIS A 8 -6.71 -6.27 -4.87
C HIS A 8 -5.74 -7.11 -4.17
N LYS A 9 -5.67 -8.38 -4.51
CA LYS A 9 -4.71 -9.26 -3.91
C LYS A 9 -3.53 -9.46 -4.81
N GLN A 10 -3.31 -8.58 -5.73
CA GLN A 10 -2.16 -8.67 -6.58
C GLN A 10 -0.90 -8.68 -5.76
N PRO A 11 0.04 -9.53 -6.08
CA PRO A 11 1.28 -9.58 -5.30
C PRO A 11 2.04 -8.27 -5.44
N TRP A 12 2.71 -7.91 -4.40
CA TRP A 12 3.50 -6.70 -4.39
C TRP A 12 4.93 -7.05 -4.75
N LYS A 13 5.49 -6.28 -5.64
CA LYS A 13 6.86 -6.49 -6.02
C LYS A 13 7.79 -5.85 -5.01
N PRO A 14 9.02 -6.33 -4.94
CA PRO A 14 9.95 -5.75 -3.98
C PRO A 14 10.10 -4.24 -4.15
N ASP A 15 10.08 -3.78 -5.38
CA ASP A 15 10.20 -2.35 -5.65
C ASP A 15 9.03 -1.59 -5.06
N GLU A 16 7.85 -2.15 -5.20
CA GLU A 16 6.67 -1.52 -4.68
C GLU A 16 6.67 -1.49 -3.17
N LEU A 17 7.10 -2.56 -2.57
CA LEU A 17 7.16 -2.61 -1.12
C LEU A 17 8.16 -1.61 -0.60
N GLN A 18 9.25 -1.47 -1.29
CA GLN A 18 10.25 -0.51 -0.87
C GLN A 18 9.72 0.91 -0.98
N LYS A 19 8.99 1.19 -2.03
CA LYS A 19 8.38 2.49 -2.19
C LYS A 19 7.36 2.74 -1.10
N LEU A 20 6.57 1.74 -0.80
CA LEU A 20 5.57 1.86 0.24
C LEU A 20 6.26 2.21 1.55
N ARG A 21 7.30 1.49 1.86
CA ARG A 21 8.01 1.72 3.09
C ARG A 21 8.63 3.10 3.14
N THR A 22 9.23 3.52 2.05
CA THR A 22 9.85 4.83 1.99
C THR A 22 8.83 5.94 2.15
N LEU A 23 7.72 5.82 1.45
CA LEU A 23 6.70 6.84 1.53
C LEU A 23 6.07 6.89 2.91
N ALA A 24 5.87 5.73 3.49
CA ALA A 24 5.32 5.69 4.84
C ALA A 24 6.28 6.32 5.82
N GLY A 25 7.56 6.09 5.63
CA GLY A 25 8.57 6.67 6.49
C GLY A 25 8.67 8.17 6.36
N LYS A 26 8.25 8.69 5.21
CA LYS A 26 8.26 10.13 5.01
C LYS A 26 7.02 10.80 5.57
N GLY A 27 6.13 10.03 6.12
CA GLY A 27 4.92 10.59 6.68
C GLY A 27 3.82 10.86 5.70
N LYS A 28 3.88 10.24 4.53
CA LYS A 28 2.84 10.43 3.54
C LYS A 28 1.58 9.70 3.96
N GLY A 29 0.44 10.24 3.60
CA GLY A 29 -0.81 9.62 3.95
C GLY A 29 -1.11 8.44 3.05
N LEU A 30 -2.05 7.61 3.48
CA LEU A 30 -2.41 6.43 2.74
C LEU A 30 -2.86 6.76 1.32
N LYS A 31 -3.66 7.77 1.19
CA LYS A 31 -4.17 8.18 -0.10
C LYS A 31 -3.03 8.55 -1.04
N GLU A 32 -2.08 9.29 -0.53
CA GLU A 32 -0.97 9.73 -1.32
C GLU A 32 -0.10 8.56 -1.75
N ILE A 33 0.14 7.65 -0.83
CA ILE A 33 0.95 6.49 -1.12
C ILE A 33 0.27 5.61 -2.16
N ALA A 34 -1.01 5.37 -2.00
CA ALA A 34 -1.74 4.54 -2.93
C ALA A 34 -1.69 5.14 -4.32
N LYS A 35 -1.82 6.43 -4.41
CA LYS A 35 -1.78 7.11 -5.67
C LYS A 35 -0.40 6.98 -6.31
N ALA A 36 0.62 7.15 -5.53
CA ALA A 36 1.98 7.05 -6.02
C ALA A 36 2.28 5.65 -6.52
N LEU A 37 1.69 4.66 -5.89
CA LEU A 37 1.92 3.29 -6.27
C LEU A 37 0.91 2.78 -7.29
N ASN A 38 -0.06 3.61 -7.61
CA ASN A 38 -1.09 3.25 -8.55
C ASN A 38 -1.86 2.04 -8.05
N ARG A 39 -2.20 2.02 -6.78
CA ARG A 39 -2.95 0.95 -6.18
C ARG A 39 -4.09 1.54 -5.39
N THR A 40 -5.02 0.69 -4.96
CA THR A 40 -6.12 1.19 -4.15
C THR A 40 -5.63 1.44 -2.73
N GLU A 41 -6.34 2.27 -2.02
CA GLU A 41 -5.99 2.54 -0.64
C GLU A 41 -6.10 1.29 0.20
N GLU A 42 -7.09 0.51 -0.08
CA GLU A 42 -7.30 -0.70 0.67
C GLU A 42 -6.15 -1.69 0.48
N SER A 43 -5.73 -1.87 -0.75
CA SER A 43 -4.63 -2.75 -1.05
C SER A 43 -3.36 -2.25 -0.38
N THR A 44 -3.14 -0.96 -0.43
CA THR A 44 -1.96 -0.36 0.16
C THR A 44 -1.96 -0.53 1.67
N LYS A 45 -3.11 -0.33 2.27
CA LYS A 45 -3.24 -0.48 3.70
C LYS A 45 -2.97 -1.91 4.12
N ASP A 46 -3.49 -2.85 3.36
CA ASP A 46 -3.27 -4.25 3.64
C ASP A 46 -1.80 -4.61 3.58
N ALA A 47 -1.14 -4.17 2.55
CA ALA A 47 0.27 -4.46 2.40
C ALA A 47 1.08 -3.88 3.54
N ALA A 48 0.77 -2.66 3.92
CA ALA A 48 1.48 -2.02 5.02
C ALA A 48 1.28 -2.80 6.31
N ARG A 49 0.06 -3.27 6.53
CA ARG A 49 -0.23 -4.02 7.71
C ARG A 49 0.50 -5.34 7.73
N GLN A 50 0.51 -6.02 6.61
CA GLN A 50 1.16 -7.31 6.54
C GLN A 50 2.66 -7.20 6.74
N HIS A 51 3.25 -6.12 6.31
CA HIS A 51 4.69 -5.94 6.42
C HIS A 51 5.11 -5.08 7.60
N GLY A 52 4.14 -4.67 8.40
CA GLY A 52 4.48 -3.91 9.58
C GLY A 52 4.90 -2.47 9.34
N PHE A 53 4.49 -1.91 8.23
CA PHE A 53 4.79 -0.51 7.96
C PHE A 53 3.70 0.36 8.54
N GLU A 54 4.07 1.48 9.07
CA GLU A 54 3.11 2.40 9.64
C GLU A 54 2.87 3.55 8.69
N ILE A 55 1.64 3.77 8.33
CA ILE A 55 1.30 4.85 7.43
C ILE A 55 0.65 5.97 8.23
N ALA A 56 1.08 7.17 7.97
CA ALA A 56 0.54 8.31 8.67
C ALA A 56 -0.94 8.41 8.42
N ARG A 57 -1.70 8.67 9.48
CA ARG A 57 -3.11 8.81 9.33
C ARG A 57 -3.43 10.21 9.00
N ALA A 58 -4.27 10.38 8.04
CA ALA A 58 -4.68 11.70 7.68
C ALA A 58 -5.59 12.19 8.77
N ARG A 59 -5.48 13.39 9.14
CA ARG A 59 -6.34 13.88 10.15
C ARG A 59 -7.10 15.00 9.73
#